data_d1a97428d428942b2edc119dbd172b9e
#
_entry.id   d1a97428d428942b2edc119dbd172b9e
#
_cell.length_a   1.000
_cell.length_b   1.000
_cell.length_c   1.000
_cell.angle_alpha   90.00
_cell.angle_beta   90.00
_cell.angle_gamma   90.00
#
_symmetry.space_group_name_H-M   'P 1'
#
loop_
_entity.id
_entity.type
_entity.pdbx_description
1 polymer ?
#
loop_
_entity_poly.entity_id
_entity_poly.type
_entity_poly.pdbx_seq_one_letter_code
_entity_poly.pdbx_strand_id
1 'polypeptide(L)'
;TLYGAEAKYLAAQLMYNAGDYAAAEKEILNFIDQSTPHAYWLARSFILLSDVYVAMDKKLDARQYLLSLQQNYHADDDIEGMIQERLEKLK
;
A
#
# COMPACT_ATOMS: atom_id res chain seq x y z
N THR A 1 -14.04 1.56 11.30
CA THR A 1 -14.11 0.17 11.81
C THR A 1 -13.12 -0.71 11.08
N LEU A 2 -12.75 -1.82 11.68
CA LEU A 2 -11.89 -2.82 11.04
C LEU A 2 -12.47 -3.26 9.69
N TYR A 3 -13.76 -3.54 9.68
CA TYR A 3 -14.45 -3.94 8.45
C TYR A 3 -14.39 -2.85 7.39
N GLY A 4 -14.59 -1.59 7.80
CA GLY A 4 -14.51 -0.46 6.86
C GLY A 4 -13.12 -0.27 6.29
N ALA A 5 -12.07 -0.45 7.11
CA ALA A 5 -10.69 -0.33 6.66
C ALA A 5 -10.36 -1.40 5.62
N GLU A 6 -10.74 -2.64 5.89
CA GLU A 6 -10.54 -3.74 4.95
C GLU A 6 -11.28 -3.48 3.63
N ALA A 7 -12.53 -3.02 3.71
CA ALA A 7 -13.34 -2.76 2.53
C ALA A 7 -12.71 -1.69 1.63
N LYS A 8 -12.16 -0.65 2.23
CA LYS A 8 -11.49 0.42 1.47
C LYS A 8 -10.22 -0.10 0.79
N TYR A 9 -9.45 -0.92 1.49
CA TYR A 9 -8.28 -1.56 0.90
C TYR A 9 -8.69 -2.44 -0.29
N LEU A 10 -9.73 -3.27 -0.11
CA LEU A 10 -10.18 -4.16 -1.17
C LEU A 10 -10.70 -3.40 -2.39
N ALA A 11 -11.38 -2.27 -2.17
CA ALA A 11 -11.83 -1.42 -3.28
C ALA A 11 -10.65 -0.92 -4.11
N ALA A 12 -9.59 -0.46 -3.45
CA ALA A 12 -8.38 -0.01 -4.14
C ALA A 12 -7.69 -1.17 -4.87
N GLN A 13 -7.67 -2.36 -4.26
CA GLN A 13 -7.09 -3.54 -4.90
C GLN A 13 -7.83 -3.89 -6.19
N LEU A 14 -9.16 -3.80 -6.19
CA LEU A 14 -9.94 -4.05 -7.40
C LEU A 14 -9.64 -3.04 -8.50
N MET A 15 -9.47 -1.77 -8.14
CA MET A 15 -9.08 -0.73 -9.10
C MET A 15 -7.71 -1.04 -9.72
N TYR A 16 -6.76 -1.43 -8.86
CA TYR A 16 -5.43 -1.82 -9.32
C TYR A 16 -5.50 -3.01 -10.28
N ASN A 17 -6.25 -4.05 -9.90
CA ASN A 17 -6.39 -5.25 -10.73
C ASN A 17 -7.04 -4.97 -12.08
N ALA A 18 -7.91 -3.95 -12.14
CA ALA A 18 -8.55 -3.52 -13.37
C ALA A 18 -7.66 -2.63 -14.23
N GLY A 19 -6.46 -2.29 -13.75
CA GLY A 19 -5.55 -1.40 -14.47
C GLY A 19 -5.87 0.08 -14.31
N ASP A 20 -6.80 0.43 -13.42
CA ASP A 20 -7.16 1.83 -13.17
C ASP A 20 -6.26 2.37 -12.04
N TYR A 21 -5.01 2.63 -12.40
CA TYR A 21 -3.98 3.00 -11.42
C TYR A 21 -4.21 4.37 -10.82
N ALA A 22 -4.71 5.32 -11.58
CA ALA A 22 -5.01 6.66 -11.07
C ALA A 22 -6.13 6.62 -10.02
N ALA A 23 -7.16 5.82 -10.26
CA ALA A 23 -8.25 5.65 -9.30
C ALA A 23 -7.75 4.94 -8.03
N ALA A 24 -6.92 3.91 -8.20
CA ALA A 24 -6.34 3.18 -7.06
C ALA A 24 -5.48 4.11 -6.21
N GLU A 25 -4.64 4.91 -6.82
CA GLU A 25 -3.81 5.90 -6.12
C GLU A 25 -4.67 6.84 -5.29
N LYS A 26 -5.68 7.42 -5.91
CA LYS A 26 -6.57 8.37 -5.24
C LYS A 26 -7.27 7.74 -4.03
N GLU A 27 -7.79 6.52 -4.20
CA GLU A 27 -8.48 5.80 -3.13
C GLU A 27 -7.54 5.51 -1.96
N ILE A 28 -6.31 5.07 -2.25
CA ILE A 28 -5.33 4.75 -1.23
C ILE A 28 -4.91 6.00 -0.47
N LEU A 29 -4.58 7.08 -1.17
CA LEU A 29 -4.15 8.32 -0.52
C LEU A 29 -5.26 8.89 0.35
N ASN A 30 -6.50 8.79 -0.09
CA ASN A 30 -7.66 9.23 0.68
C ASN A 30 -7.79 8.40 1.96
N PHE A 31 -7.58 7.09 1.87
CA PHE A 31 -7.65 6.21 3.04
C PHE A 31 -6.53 6.53 4.04
N ILE A 32 -5.30 6.76 3.56
CA ILE A 32 -4.17 7.09 4.41
C ILE A 32 -4.43 8.38 5.20
N ASP A 33 -5.05 9.38 4.56
CA ASP A 33 -5.35 10.65 5.19
C ASP A 33 -6.42 10.57 6.27
N GLN A 34 -7.19 9.51 6.33
CA GLN A 34 -8.29 9.37 7.29
C GLN A 34 -7.86 8.96 8.69
N SER A 35 -6.58 8.80 8.94
CA SER A 35 -6.03 8.50 10.28
C SER A 35 -6.70 7.30 10.94
N THR A 36 -6.79 6.18 10.22
CA THR A 36 -7.42 4.97 10.73
C THR A 36 -6.60 4.38 11.89
N PRO A 37 -7.25 3.81 12.93
CA PRO A 37 -6.54 3.05 13.96
C PRO A 37 -6.17 1.63 13.52
N HIS A 38 -6.59 1.19 12.34
CA HIS A 38 -6.35 -0.18 11.87
C HIS A 38 -5.02 -0.26 11.11
N ALA A 39 -3.93 -0.32 11.88
CA ALA A 39 -2.56 -0.21 11.36
C ALA A 39 -2.22 -1.25 10.30
N TYR A 40 -2.73 -2.47 10.44
CA TYR A 40 -2.45 -3.53 9.46
C TYR A 40 -2.99 -3.16 8.07
N TRP A 41 -4.23 -2.69 7.99
CA TRP A 41 -4.83 -2.33 6.69
C TRP A 41 -4.20 -1.08 6.13
N LEU A 42 -3.75 -0.17 7.00
CA LEU A 42 -2.96 0.98 6.56
C LEU A 42 -1.64 0.53 5.94
N ALA A 43 -0.94 -0.40 6.60
CA ALA A 43 0.31 -0.96 6.08
C ALA A 43 0.09 -1.66 4.73
N ARG A 44 -0.97 -2.47 4.59
CA ARG A 44 -1.32 -3.10 3.32
C ARG A 44 -1.57 -2.06 2.23
N SER A 45 -2.17 -0.94 2.59
CA SER A 45 -2.46 0.14 1.65
C SER A 45 -1.18 0.82 1.16
N PHE A 46 -0.19 1.02 2.03
CA PHE A 46 1.12 1.52 1.60
C PHE A 46 1.80 0.57 0.62
N ILE A 47 1.70 -0.73 0.86
CA ILE A 47 2.28 -1.73 -0.05
C ILE A 47 1.56 -1.70 -1.40
N LEU A 48 0.24 -1.64 -1.40
CA LEU A 48 -0.53 -1.53 -2.63
C LEU A 48 -0.18 -0.24 -3.38
N LEU A 49 0.02 0.87 -2.67
CA LEU A 49 0.43 2.12 -3.28
C LEU A 49 1.78 1.98 -3.99
N SER A 50 2.73 1.26 -3.37
CA SER A 50 4.00 1.00 -4.03
C SER A 50 3.80 0.21 -5.34
N ASP A 51 2.91 -0.77 -5.33
CA ASP A 51 2.59 -1.54 -6.54
C ASP A 51 1.97 -0.65 -7.63
N VAL A 52 1.08 0.26 -7.23
CA VAL A 52 0.49 1.24 -8.14
C VAL A 52 1.58 2.11 -8.77
N TYR A 53 2.51 2.61 -7.97
CA TYR A 53 3.58 3.46 -8.49
C TYR A 53 4.52 2.72 -9.42
N VAL A 54 4.82 1.44 -9.14
CA VAL A 54 5.61 0.63 -10.08
C VAL A 54 4.87 0.52 -11.42
N ALA A 55 3.56 0.28 -11.38
CA ALA A 55 2.75 0.18 -12.60
C ALA A 55 2.69 1.50 -13.37
N MET A 56 2.81 2.63 -12.67
CA MET A 56 2.83 3.97 -13.28
C MET A 56 4.25 4.41 -13.67
N ASP A 57 5.22 3.51 -13.61
CA ASP A 57 6.63 3.79 -13.91
C ASP A 57 7.24 4.83 -12.96
N LYS A 58 6.83 4.78 -11.70
CA LYS A 58 7.33 5.67 -10.63
C LYS A 58 8.06 4.84 -9.57
N LYS A 59 9.13 4.17 -9.96
CA LYS A 59 9.85 3.23 -9.08
C LYS A 59 10.47 3.91 -7.87
N LEU A 60 10.95 5.14 -8.01
CA LEU A 60 11.53 5.86 -6.87
C LEU A 60 10.48 6.16 -5.81
N ASP A 61 9.30 6.56 -6.23
CA ASP A 61 8.19 6.80 -5.29
C ASP A 61 7.79 5.50 -4.60
N ALA A 62 7.70 4.41 -5.36
CA ALA A 62 7.37 3.10 -4.81
C ALA A 62 8.35 2.69 -3.73
N ARG A 63 9.65 2.83 -4.00
CA ARG A 63 10.71 2.49 -3.04
C ARG A 63 10.61 3.33 -1.77
N GLN A 64 10.34 4.63 -1.91
CA GLN A 64 10.22 5.53 -0.77
C GLN A 64 9.09 5.11 0.17
N TYR A 65 7.93 4.74 -0.38
CA TYR A 65 6.82 4.27 0.45
C TYR A 65 7.14 2.97 1.16
N LEU A 66 7.83 2.03 0.49
CA LEU A 66 8.23 0.77 1.11
C LEU A 66 9.24 1.00 2.25
N LEU A 67 10.23 1.86 2.03
CA LEU A 67 11.23 2.15 3.05
C LEU A 67 10.63 2.87 4.26
N SER A 68 9.72 3.81 4.00
CA SER A 68 9.02 4.51 5.07
C SER A 68 8.20 3.54 5.92
N LEU A 69 7.48 2.63 5.28
CA LEU A 69 6.72 1.62 5.99
C LEU A 69 7.63 0.71 6.81
N GLN A 70 8.75 0.28 6.24
CA GLN A 70 9.69 -0.59 6.92
C GLN A 70 10.23 0.04 8.20
N GLN A 71 10.45 1.36 8.18
CA GLN A 71 10.97 2.08 9.34
C GLN A 71 9.91 2.31 10.42
N ASN A 72 8.64 2.36 10.05
CA ASN A 72 7.59 2.81 10.96
C ASN A 72 6.60 1.73 11.37
N TYR A 73 6.64 0.56 10.75
CA TYR A 73 5.70 -0.52 11.06
C TYR A 73 6.46 -1.75 11.51
N HIS A 74 6.21 -2.18 12.75
CA HIS A 74 6.86 -3.34 13.34
C HIS A 74 5.82 -4.18 14.05
N ALA A 75 5.39 -5.25 13.40
CA ALA A 75 4.42 -6.19 13.95
C ALA A 75 4.75 -7.59 13.48
N ASP A 76 4.29 -8.58 14.23
CA ASP A 76 4.50 -9.98 13.89
C ASP A 76 3.39 -10.44 12.94
N ASP A 77 3.54 -10.09 11.67
CA ASP A 77 2.59 -10.42 10.62
C ASP A 77 3.32 -10.55 9.27
N ASP A 78 2.58 -10.54 8.17
CA ASP A 78 3.14 -10.74 6.82
C ASP A 78 3.69 -9.47 6.15
N ILE A 79 3.60 -8.33 6.81
CA ILE A 79 3.97 -7.04 6.19
C ILE A 79 5.46 -6.99 5.85
N GLU A 80 6.34 -7.35 6.78
CA GLU A 80 7.80 -7.30 6.53
C GLU A 80 8.19 -8.16 5.33
N GLY A 81 7.62 -9.36 5.23
CA GLY A 81 7.89 -10.23 4.08
C GLY A 81 7.43 -9.60 2.77
N MET A 82 6.27 -8.95 2.77
CA MET A 82 5.75 -8.26 1.58
C MET A 82 6.67 -7.11 1.17
N ILE A 83 7.18 -6.35 2.14
CA ILE A 83 8.10 -5.24 1.88
C ILE A 83 9.39 -5.78 1.24
N GLN A 84 9.98 -6.83 1.83
CA GLN A 84 11.23 -7.40 1.35
C GLN A 84 11.09 -7.92 -0.07
N GLU A 85 9.99 -8.61 -0.37
CA GLU A 85 9.74 -9.13 -1.71
C GLU A 85 9.72 -8.00 -2.75
N ARG A 86 9.07 -6.89 -2.42
CA ARG A 86 8.95 -5.76 -3.35
C ARG A 86 10.25 -4.98 -3.49
N LEU A 87 10.97 -4.77 -2.39
CA LEU A 87 12.27 -4.11 -2.45
C LEU A 87 13.27 -4.91 -3.30
N GLU A 88 13.21 -6.24 -3.19
CA GLU A 88 14.09 -7.11 -3.99
C GLU A 88 13.81 -6.92 -5.49
N LYS A 89 12.55 -6.80 -5.87
CA LYS A 89 12.18 -6.58 -7.27
C LYS A 89 12.57 -5.21 -7.80
N LEU A 90 12.82 -4.24 -6.93
CA LEU A 90 13.20 -2.88 -7.31
C LEU A 90 14.70 -2.65 -7.38
N LYS A 91 15.47 -3.67 -7.12
CA LYS A 91 16.93 -3.58 -7.25
C LYS A 91 17.38 -3.44 -8.69
#